data_f204cf45c8cf1430a7d948b187d1b63d
#
_entry.id   f204cf45c8cf1430a7d948b187d1b63d
#
_cell.length_a   1.000
_cell.length_b   1.000
_cell.length_c   1.000
_cell.angle_alpha   90.00
_cell.angle_beta   90.00
_cell.angle_gamma   90.00
#
_symmetry.space_group_name_H-M   'P 1'
#
loop_
_entity.id
_entity.type
_entity.pdbx_description
1 polymer ?
#
loop_
_entity_poly.entity_id
_entity_poly.type
_entity_poly.pdbx_seq_one_letter_code
_entity_poly.pdbx_strand_id
1 'polypeptide(L)'
;MTAVAAGLVLRSELGVVVLDLDGDGREATGWNILYLHIAESQRVPEGAFVERGDHIGHPSCEGGRATGTHVHIARKYNGEWVLADGVIPFNLDGWIAAQGQGEYLGTLTRGDQLVEACTCTAAYTAIAADP
;
A
#
# COMPACT_ATOMS: atom_id res chain seq x y z
N MET A 1 5.31 -5.28 -6.04
CA MET A 1 5.02 -4.63 -4.73
C MET A 1 5.48 -5.54 -3.62
N THR A 2 6.13 -5.00 -2.60
CA THR A 2 6.57 -5.74 -1.41
C THR A 2 5.82 -5.26 -0.18
N ALA A 3 5.80 -6.08 0.86
CA ALA A 3 5.18 -5.77 2.15
C ALA A 3 5.89 -4.59 2.83
N VAL A 4 5.15 -3.58 3.25
CA VAL A 4 5.69 -2.41 3.95
C VAL A 4 5.98 -2.69 5.43
N ALA A 5 5.38 -3.73 5.97
CA ALA A 5 5.56 -4.20 7.34
C ALA A 5 5.36 -5.71 7.41
N ALA A 6 5.77 -6.33 8.51
CA ALA A 6 5.43 -7.72 8.81
C ALA A 6 3.96 -7.85 9.20
N GLY A 7 3.32 -8.97 8.87
CA GLY A 7 1.95 -9.22 9.27
C GLY A 7 1.33 -10.45 8.64
N LEU A 8 0.08 -10.71 9.04
CA LEU A 8 -0.75 -11.80 8.54
C LEU A 8 -1.61 -11.32 7.37
N VAL A 9 -1.61 -12.04 6.27
CA VAL A 9 -2.49 -11.76 5.13
C VAL A 9 -3.91 -12.22 5.46
N LEU A 10 -4.82 -11.28 5.73
CA LEU A 10 -6.22 -11.57 6.05
C LEU A 10 -7.09 -11.79 4.84
N ARG A 11 -6.83 -11.06 3.77
CA ARG A 11 -7.55 -11.18 2.49
C ARG A 11 -6.58 -11.09 1.33
N SER A 12 -6.83 -11.90 0.31
CA SER A 12 -6.08 -11.89 -0.95
C SER A 12 -7.01 -12.29 -2.09
N GLU A 13 -7.85 -11.35 -2.53
CA GLU A 13 -8.87 -11.61 -3.54
C GLU A 13 -9.22 -10.33 -4.32
N LEU A 14 -9.70 -10.49 -5.54
CA LEU A 14 -10.25 -9.41 -6.37
C LEU A 14 -9.35 -8.15 -6.43
N GLY A 15 -8.04 -8.36 -6.55
CA GLY A 15 -7.06 -7.26 -6.62
C GLY A 15 -6.72 -6.62 -5.29
N VAL A 16 -7.24 -7.14 -4.18
CA VAL A 16 -7.01 -6.61 -2.82
C VAL A 16 -6.15 -7.56 -2.01
N VAL A 17 -5.17 -7.03 -1.29
CA VAL A 17 -4.46 -7.71 -0.21
C VAL A 17 -4.60 -6.88 1.06
N VAL A 18 -5.06 -7.49 2.15
CA VAL A 18 -5.11 -6.86 3.48
C VAL A 18 -4.10 -7.54 4.38
N LEU A 19 -3.22 -6.74 4.96
CA LEU A 19 -2.18 -7.17 5.88
C LEU A 19 -2.52 -6.69 7.29
N ASP A 20 -2.68 -7.64 8.21
CA ASP A 20 -2.93 -7.41 9.63
C ASP A 20 -1.61 -7.40 10.39
N LEU A 21 -1.26 -6.25 10.96
CA LEU A 21 0.07 -6.05 11.56
C LEU A 21 0.18 -6.63 12.97
N ASP A 22 -0.91 -6.72 13.71
CA ASP A 22 -0.89 -7.33 15.06
C ASP A 22 -1.16 -8.85 15.05
N GLY A 23 -1.57 -9.39 13.91
CA GLY A 23 -1.74 -10.82 13.71
C GLY A 23 -2.93 -11.44 14.47
N ASP A 24 -3.90 -10.62 14.90
CA ASP A 24 -5.06 -11.10 15.66
C ASP A 24 -6.17 -11.68 14.76
N GLY A 25 -6.03 -11.58 13.44
CA GLY A 25 -6.97 -12.08 12.48
C GLY A 25 -8.19 -11.19 12.24
N ARG A 26 -8.14 -9.92 12.66
CA ARG A 26 -9.26 -8.98 12.58
C ARG A 26 -8.88 -7.66 11.93
N GLU A 27 -9.62 -7.25 10.91
CA GLU A 27 -9.47 -5.90 10.33
C GLU A 27 -9.98 -4.78 11.25
N ALA A 28 -10.79 -5.11 12.25
CA ALA A 28 -11.40 -4.15 13.15
C ALA A 28 -10.53 -3.73 14.33
N THR A 29 -9.36 -4.35 14.50
CA THR A 29 -8.44 -4.12 15.63
C THR A 29 -7.02 -3.87 15.14
N GLY A 30 -6.34 -2.93 15.78
CA GLY A 30 -4.95 -2.58 15.47
C GLY A 30 -4.76 -2.01 14.06
N TRP A 31 -3.52 -2.02 13.60
CA TRP A 31 -3.14 -1.54 12.28
C TRP A 31 -3.34 -2.59 11.20
N ASN A 32 -4.00 -2.21 10.13
CA ASN A 32 -4.15 -3.00 8.90
C ASN A 32 -3.73 -2.15 7.70
N ILE A 33 -3.01 -2.78 6.78
CA ILE A 33 -2.58 -2.17 5.52
C ILE A 33 -3.35 -2.82 4.38
N LEU A 34 -3.96 -1.99 3.52
CA LEU A 34 -4.62 -2.43 2.31
C LEU A 34 -3.76 -2.09 1.10
N TYR A 35 -3.54 -3.09 0.26
CA TYR A 35 -2.95 -2.96 -1.07
C TYR A 35 -4.05 -3.22 -2.10
N LEU A 36 -4.28 -2.30 -3.01
CA LEU A 36 -5.28 -2.43 -4.07
C LEU A 36 -4.61 -2.41 -5.44
N HIS A 37 -5.25 -3.01 -6.41
CA HIS A 37 -4.76 -3.22 -7.77
C HIS A 37 -3.58 -4.20 -7.86
N ILE A 38 -3.62 -5.23 -7.02
CA ILE A 38 -2.65 -6.34 -7.08
C ILE A 38 -3.17 -7.42 -8.00
N ALA A 39 -2.41 -7.75 -9.05
CA ALA A 39 -2.76 -8.80 -9.99
C ALA A 39 -3.00 -10.17 -9.31
N GLU A 40 -3.90 -10.98 -9.84
CA GLU A 40 -4.15 -12.34 -9.34
C GLU A 40 -2.89 -13.21 -9.46
N SER A 41 -2.16 -13.06 -10.56
CA SER A 41 -0.94 -13.81 -10.81
C SER A 41 0.13 -13.50 -9.77
N GLN A 42 0.62 -14.54 -9.10
CA GLN A 42 1.68 -14.47 -8.07
C GLN A 42 1.33 -13.57 -6.88
N ARG A 43 0.06 -13.29 -6.64
CA ARG A 43 -0.38 -12.58 -5.43
C ARG A 43 -0.17 -13.46 -4.20
N VAL A 44 0.31 -12.88 -3.10
CA VAL A 44 0.48 -13.57 -1.82
C VAL A 44 -0.84 -14.19 -1.38
N PRO A 45 -0.87 -15.45 -0.92
CA PRO A 45 -2.11 -16.10 -0.51
C PRO A 45 -2.61 -15.62 0.85
N GLU A 46 -3.92 -15.66 1.03
CA GLU A 46 -4.57 -15.49 2.34
C GLU A 46 -4.02 -16.50 3.35
N GLY A 47 -3.86 -16.09 4.59
CA GLY A 47 -3.31 -16.90 5.68
C GLY A 47 -1.77 -16.94 5.72
N ALA A 48 -1.07 -16.40 4.72
CA ALA A 48 0.38 -16.29 4.77
C ALA A 48 0.82 -15.24 5.80
N PHE A 49 1.91 -15.50 6.50
CA PHE A 49 2.64 -14.48 7.24
C PHE A 49 3.77 -13.95 6.37
N VAL A 50 3.90 -12.64 6.27
CA VAL A 50 4.96 -11.97 5.50
C VAL A 50 5.82 -11.10 6.40
N GLU A 51 7.09 -11.01 6.06
CA GLU A 51 8.02 -10.05 6.64
C GLU A 51 8.06 -8.77 5.80
N ARG A 52 8.57 -7.68 6.35
CA ARG A 52 8.82 -6.45 5.59
C ARG A 52 9.76 -6.75 4.42
N GLY A 53 9.35 -6.37 3.22
CA GLY A 53 10.10 -6.60 1.99
C GLY A 53 9.71 -7.87 1.23
N ASP A 54 8.92 -8.77 1.83
CA ASP A 54 8.42 -9.96 1.13
C ASP A 54 7.47 -9.57 -0.02
N HIS A 55 7.43 -10.41 -1.04
CA HIS A 55 6.59 -10.20 -2.20
C HIS A 55 5.10 -10.26 -1.86
N ILE A 56 4.36 -9.22 -2.22
CA ILE A 56 2.89 -9.15 -2.12
C ILE A 56 2.23 -9.49 -3.45
N GLY A 57 2.76 -9.00 -4.54
CA GLY A 57 2.24 -9.19 -5.89
C GLY A 57 2.67 -8.10 -6.84
N HIS A 58 2.05 -8.08 -8.01
CA HIS A 58 2.37 -7.13 -9.07
C HIS A 58 1.28 -6.07 -9.23
N PRO A 59 1.65 -4.80 -9.49
CA PRO A 59 0.70 -3.76 -9.85
C PRO A 59 -0.15 -4.15 -11.07
N SER A 60 -1.43 -3.79 -11.06
CA SER A 60 -2.35 -4.07 -12.16
C SER A 60 -3.48 -3.03 -12.23
N CYS A 61 -4.51 -3.31 -13.04
CA CYS A 61 -5.77 -2.59 -13.05
C CYS A 61 -6.92 -3.41 -12.41
N GLU A 62 -6.60 -4.51 -11.73
CA GLU A 62 -7.59 -5.35 -11.05
C GLU A 62 -8.15 -4.70 -9.78
N GLY A 63 -9.29 -5.18 -9.30
CA GLY A 63 -9.85 -4.80 -8.01
C GLY A 63 -10.52 -3.43 -7.97
N GLY A 64 -10.93 -2.89 -9.11
CA GLY A 64 -11.67 -1.64 -9.17
C GLY A 64 -11.30 -0.76 -10.34
N ARG A 65 -11.64 0.52 -10.24
CA ARG A 65 -11.37 1.48 -11.30
C ARG A 65 -9.91 1.96 -11.25
N ALA A 66 -9.22 1.82 -12.35
CA ALA A 66 -7.84 2.29 -12.51
C ALA A 66 -7.66 2.96 -13.88
N THR A 67 -6.85 4.01 -13.95
CA THR A 67 -6.49 4.72 -15.19
C THR A 67 -5.15 4.24 -15.76
N GLY A 68 -4.46 3.36 -15.06
CA GLY A 68 -3.20 2.76 -15.44
C GLY A 68 -2.70 1.80 -14.37
N THR A 69 -1.66 1.03 -14.66
CA THR A 69 -1.07 0.09 -13.73
C THR A 69 -0.40 0.83 -12.58
N HIS A 70 -0.87 0.60 -11.36
CA HIS A 70 -0.34 1.19 -10.13
C HIS A 70 -0.69 0.32 -8.92
N VAL A 71 -0.21 0.70 -7.75
CA VAL A 71 -0.68 0.19 -6.46
C VAL A 71 -1.28 1.34 -5.68
N HIS A 72 -2.47 1.13 -5.16
CA HIS A 72 -3.07 1.99 -4.15
C HIS A 72 -2.80 1.36 -2.78
N ILE A 73 -2.21 2.11 -1.87
CA ILE A 73 -1.96 1.67 -0.50
C ILE A 73 -2.75 2.56 0.47
N ALA A 74 -3.40 1.92 1.44
CA ALA A 74 -4.16 2.61 2.48
C ALA A 74 -3.97 1.89 3.82
N ARG A 75 -4.37 2.54 4.91
CA ARG A 75 -4.24 1.99 6.25
C ARG A 75 -5.47 2.24 7.10
N LYS A 76 -5.75 1.30 8.00
CA LYS A 76 -6.78 1.39 9.04
C LYS A 76 -6.14 1.25 10.41
N TYR A 77 -6.76 1.90 11.39
CA TYR A 77 -6.50 1.67 12.81
C TYR A 77 -7.82 1.47 13.54
N ASN A 78 -7.96 0.33 14.22
CA ASN A 78 -9.20 -0.09 14.89
C ASN A 78 -10.44 0.02 13.99
N GLY A 79 -10.31 -0.42 12.74
CA GLY A 79 -11.39 -0.45 11.75
C GLY A 79 -11.69 0.87 11.04
N GLU A 80 -11.00 1.95 11.38
CA GLU A 80 -11.19 3.26 10.77
C GLU A 80 -10.05 3.64 9.83
N TRP A 81 -10.38 4.24 8.69
CA TRP A 81 -9.39 4.74 7.74
C TRP A 81 -8.58 5.87 8.36
N VAL A 82 -7.27 5.81 8.22
CA VAL A 82 -6.33 6.85 8.64
C VAL A 82 -5.77 7.51 7.38
N LEU A 83 -5.87 8.84 7.32
CA LEU A 83 -5.36 9.64 6.21
C LEU A 83 -3.88 9.36 5.94
N ALA A 84 -3.50 9.43 4.67
CA ALA A 84 -2.11 9.22 4.27
C ALA A 84 -1.18 10.34 4.77
N ASP A 85 -1.69 11.57 4.90
CA ASP A 85 -0.98 12.70 5.49
C ASP A 85 -1.56 13.11 6.86
N GLY A 86 -1.22 14.29 7.37
CA GLY A 86 -1.71 14.82 8.64
C GLY A 86 -0.74 14.58 9.79
N VAL A 87 -1.27 14.43 11.00
CA VAL A 87 -0.47 14.35 12.23
C VAL A 87 0.44 13.12 12.28
N ILE A 88 -0.04 12.00 11.70
CA ILE A 88 0.72 10.76 11.58
C ILE A 88 0.76 10.39 10.08
N PRO A 89 1.63 11.02 9.28
CA PRO A 89 1.68 10.73 7.85
C PRO A 89 2.14 9.29 7.59
N PHE A 90 1.73 8.74 6.46
CA PHE A 90 2.27 7.47 5.99
C PHE A 90 3.79 7.63 5.80
N ASN A 91 4.54 6.76 6.44
CA ASN A 91 6.00 6.69 6.32
C ASN A 91 6.37 5.32 5.78
N LEU A 92 6.79 5.29 4.53
CA LEU A 92 7.21 4.08 3.82
C LEU A 92 8.73 4.09 3.69
N ASP A 93 9.42 3.69 4.75
CA ASP A 93 10.90 3.67 4.82
C ASP A 93 11.51 5.06 4.53
N GLY A 94 11.01 6.06 5.24
CA GLY A 94 11.46 7.46 5.08
C GLY A 94 10.74 8.23 3.97
N TRP A 95 9.97 7.57 3.11
CA TRP A 95 9.08 8.25 2.18
C TRP A 95 7.82 8.71 2.90
N ILE A 96 7.68 10.01 3.05
CA ILE A 96 6.57 10.65 3.77
C ILE A 96 5.50 11.10 2.78
N ALA A 97 4.26 10.67 3.03
CA ALA A 97 3.13 11.04 2.21
C ALA A 97 2.60 12.43 2.54
N ALA A 98 2.20 13.16 1.50
CA ALA A 98 1.47 14.41 1.60
C ALA A 98 0.36 14.50 0.55
N GLN A 99 -0.73 15.15 0.92
CA GLN A 99 -1.86 15.39 0.02
C GLN A 99 -1.46 16.36 -1.10
N GLY A 100 -1.91 16.08 -2.32
CA GLY A 100 -1.72 16.93 -3.49
C GLY A 100 -2.91 17.85 -3.77
N GLN A 101 -2.97 18.36 -4.98
CA GLN A 101 -3.98 19.32 -5.46
C GLN A 101 -5.38 18.70 -5.64
N GLY A 102 -5.51 17.38 -5.64
CA GLY A 102 -6.77 16.65 -5.84
C GLY A 102 -6.66 15.20 -5.38
N GLU A 103 -7.78 14.47 -5.50
CA GLU A 103 -7.80 13.04 -5.21
C GLU A 103 -6.75 12.30 -6.03
N TYR A 104 -6.03 11.40 -5.37
CA TYR A 104 -4.99 10.55 -5.98
C TYR A 104 -3.76 11.28 -6.55
N LEU A 105 -3.62 12.58 -6.26
CA LEU A 105 -2.51 13.41 -6.71
C LEU A 105 -1.57 13.81 -5.56
N GLY A 106 -1.30 12.88 -4.65
CA GLY A 106 -0.40 13.13 -3.54
C GLY A 106 1.07 12.99 -3.93
N THR A 107 1.92 13.28 -2.96
CA THR A 107 3.38 13.19 -3.09
C THR A 107 3.97 12.26 -2.04
N LEU A 108 5.13 11.69 -2.36
CA LEU A 108 6.00 11.01 -1.41
C LEU A 108 7.36 11.70 -1.47
N THR A 109 7.90 12.08 -0.31
CA THR A 109 9.21 12.74 -0.21
C THR A 109 10.13 11.98 0.71
N ARG A 110 11.42 11.87 0.33
CA ARG A 110 12.48 11.31 1.16
C ARG A 110 13.76 12.12 0.93
N GLY A 111 14.17 12.94 1.90
CA GLY A 111 15.25 13.90 1.74
C GLY A 111 14.96 14.86 0.58
N ASP A 112 15.86 14.93 -0.39
CA ASP A 112 15.73 15.77 -1.58
C ASP A 112 14.93 15.11 -2.72
N GLN A 113 14.47 13.88 -2.51
CA GLN A 113 13.71 13.12 -3.50
C GLN A 113 12.22 13.42 -3.38
N LEU A 114 11.56 13.62 -4.52
CA LEU A 114 10.11 13.82 -4.63
C LEU A 114 9.55 12.89 -5.68
N VAL A 115 8.49 12.17 -5.35
CA VAL A 115 7.67 11.42 -6.29
C VAL A 115 6.25 11.94 -6.19
N GLU A 116 5.67 12.32 -7.33
CA GLU A 116 4.29 12.77 -7.42
C GLU A 116 3.44 11.71 -8.13
N ALA A 117 2.28 11.42 -7.55
CA ALA A 117 1.33 10.50 -8.17
C ALA A 117 0.78 11.09 -9.47
N CYS A 118 0.58 10.24 -10.46
CA CYS A 118 -0.05 10.63 -11.73
C CYS A 118 -1.24 9.72 -12.05
N THR A 119 -2.11 10.18 -12.94
CA THR A 119 -3.20 9.37 -13.51
C THR A 119 -2.69 8.54 -14.70
N CYS A 120 -1.46 8.07 -14.62
CA CYS A 120 -0.72 7.40 -15.69
C CYS A 120 -0.04 6.13 -15.20
N THR A 121 0.52 5.35 -16.12
CA THR A 121 1.47 4.29 -15.83
C THR A 121 2.88 4.81 -16.06
N ALA A 122 3.68 4.93 -14.98
CA ALA A 122 5.02 5.50 -15.07
C ALA A 122 5.97 4.86 -14.07
N ALA A 123 7.05 4.27 -14.55
CA ALA A 123 8.07 3.65 -13.71
C ALA A 123 8.78 4.65 -12.77
N TYR A 124 8.87 5.92 -13.16
CA TYR A 124 9.50 6.96 -12.33
C TYR A 124 8.72 7.32 -11.07
N THR A 125 7.47 6.87 -10.94
CA THR A 125 6.68 7.03 -9.71
C THR A 125 6.88 5.88 -8.72
N ALA A 126 7.68 4.88 -9.06
CA ALA A 126 8.01 3.79 -8.15
C ALA A 126 8.98 4.27 -7.07
N ILE A 127 8.71 3.88 -5.83
CA ILE A 127 9.62 4.08 -4.71
C ILE A 127 10.22 2.74 -4.26
N ALA A 128 11.39 2.79 -3.66
CA ALA A 128 12.04 1.63 -3.08
C ALA A 128 12.50 1.92 -1.65
N ALA A 129 12.48 0.89 -0.82
CA ALA A 129 13.14 0.92 0.48
C ALA A 129 14.66 0.95 0.30
N ASP A 130 15.36 1.45 1.30
CA ASP A 130 16.81 1.33 1.35
C ASP A 130 17.18 -0.15 1.62
N PRO A 131 18.31 -0.61 1.06
CA PRO A 131 18.79 -1.99 1.24
C PRO A 131 19.01 -2.37 2.70
#